data_5cb80dd00885d9dd19713a46e33bda11
#
_entry.id   5cb80dd00885d9dd19713a46e33bda11
#
_cell.length_a   1.000
_cell.length_b   1.000
_cell.length_c   1.000
_cell.angle_alpha   90.00
_cell.angle_beta   90.00
_cell.angle_gamma   90.00
#
_symmetry.space_group_name_H-M   'P 1'
#
loop_
_entity.id
_entity.type
_entity.pdbx_description
1 polymer ?
#
loop_
_entity_poly.entity_id
_entity_poly.type
_entity_poly.pdbx_seq_one_letter_code
_entity_poly.pdbx_strand_id
1 'polypeptide(L)'
;ALPILHRLNVECPGHDAAYRAALRELCPNAAGFIRAPFYCDYGYNIHIGEGSFVNFDCVFLDLAPIRIGRNTLIGPKVQLLTPHHPLDPDLRATGREAGKPITIGDNCWLGGGVIVCPGVRIGNGAIIGAGSVVTRDIPADSVAAGNPTRVTRTISHT
;
A
#
# COMPACT_ATOMS: atom_id res chain seq x y z
N ALA A 1 5.27 14.43 -8.53
CA ALA A 1 4.25 14.09 -7.51
C ALA A 1 4.10 15.16 -6.42
N LEU A 2 5.19 15.79 -5.94
CA LEU A 2 5.13 16.73 -4.80
C LEU A 2 4.09 17.86 -4.93
N PRO A 3 3.97 18.59 -6.06
CA PRO A 3 2.94 19.63 -6.18
C PRO A 3 1.52 19.07 -6.13
N ILE A 4 1.30 17.87 -6.68
CA ILE A 4 -0.01 17.24 -6.68
C ILE A 4 -0.35 16.75 -5.28
N LEU A 5 0.62 16.17 -4.56
CA LEU A 5 0.45 15.77 -3.16
C LEU A 5 0.12 16.95 -2.25
N HIS A 6 0.76 18.10 -2.45
CA HIS A 6 0.41 19.31 -1.70
C HIS A 6 -1.03 19.72 -1.96
N ARG A 7 -1.43 19.77 -3.23
CA ARG A 7 -2.79 20.11 -3.63
C ARG A 7 -3.81 19.13 -3.02
N LEU A 8 -3.52 17.82 -3.09
CA LEU A 8 -4.36 16.77 -2.55
C LEU A 8 -4.51 16.88 -1.03
N ASN A 9 -3.39 17.05 -0.32
CA ASN A 9 -3.34 16.94 1.14
C ASN A 9 -3.71 18.22 1.88
N VAL A 10 -3.55 19.39 1.24
CA VAL A 10 -3.69 20.70 1.88
C VAL A 10 -4.80 21.53 1.27
N GLU A 11 -4.88 21.58 -0.07
CA GLU A 11 -5.79 22.50 -0.75
C GLU A 11 -7.19 21.91 -0.99
N CYS A 12 -7.30 20.59 -1.07
CA CYS A 12 -8.54 19.89 -1.37
C CYS A 12 -8.96 18.89 -0.28
N PRO A 13 -9.08 19.30 0.99
CA PRO A 13 -9.34 18.35 2.09
C PRO A 13 -10.75 17.76 2.10
N GLY A 14 -11.67 18.32 1.32
CA GLY A 14 -13.09 17.99 1.34
C GLY A 14 -13.51 16.77 0.51
N HIS A 15 -12.60 16.12 -0.18
CA HIS A 15 -12.87 14.96 -1.06
C HIS A 15 -13.90 15.26 -2.18
N ASP A 16 -13.95 16.49 -2.61
CA ASP A 16 -14.83 17.01 -3.66
C ASP A 16 -14.33 16.70 -5.10
N ALA A 17 -14.91 17.34 -6.10
CA ALA A 17 -14.49 17.16 -7.50
C ALA A 17 -13.04 17.54 -7.75
N ALA A 18 -12.53 18.60 -7.09
CA ALA A 18 -11.13 19.03 -7.19
C ALA A 18 -10.18 17.98 -6.60
N TYR A 19 -10.54 17.42 -5.45
CA TYR A 19 -9.81 16.30 -4.84
C TYR A 19 -9.72 15.09 -5.78
N ARG A 20 -10.85 14.68 -6.34
CA ARG A 20 -10.92 13.55 -7.27
C ARG A 20 -10.10 13.78 -8.53
N ALA A 21 -10.08 15.01 -9.04
CA ALA A 21 -9.25 15.38 -10.19
C ALA A 21 -7.76 15.29 -9.85
N ALA A 22 -7.32 15.81 -8.70
CA ALA A 22 -5.95 15.71 -8.23
C ALA A 22 -5.53 14.25 -7.98
N LEU A 23 -6.42 13.44 -7.42
CA LEU A 23 -6.16 12.01 -7.20
C LEU A 23 -5.96 11.26 -8.53
N ARG A 24 -6.79 11.51 -9.52
CA ARG A 24 -6.62 10.91 -10.86
C ARG A 24 -5.33 11.34 -11.54
N GLU A 25 -4.91 12.58 -11.33
CA GLU A 25 -3.64 13.09 -11.87
C GLU A 25 -2.44 12.42 -11.18
N LEU A 26 -2.50 12.22 -9.86
CA LEU A 26 -1.45 11.57 -9.08
C LEU A 26 -1.37 10.07 -9.34
N CYS A 27 -2.51 9.40 -9.24
CA CYS A 27 -2.63 7.93 -9.33
C CYS A 27 -3.61 7.54 -10.45
N PRO A 28 -3.21 7.67 -11.72
CA PRO A 28 -4.11 7.42 -12.86
C PRO A 28 -4.63 5.98 -12.94
N ASN A 29 -3.96 5.04 -12.29
CA ASN A 29 -4.32 3.62 -12.27
C ASN A 29 -5.08 3.20 -11.01
N ALA A 30 -5.52 4.14 -10.18
CA ALA A 30 -6.33 3.88 -9.01
C ALA A 30 -7.83 4.04 -9.34
N ALA A 31 -8.54 2.94 -9.49
CA ALA A 31 -10.00 2.93 -9.59
C ALA A 31 -10.68 2.99 -8.22
N GLY A 32 -9.98 2.57 -7.16
CA GLY A 32 -10.40 2.71 -5.78
C GLY A 32 -10.22 4.12 -5.24
N PHE A 33 -10.58 4.31 -3.98
CA PHE A 33 -10.52 5.61 -3.31
C PHE A 33 -9.37 5.67 -2.31
N ILE A 34 -8.61 6.78 -2.35
CA ILE A 34 -7.56 7.10 -1.38
C ILE A 34 -8.01 8.33 -0.59
N ARG A 35 -7.99 8.24 0.72
CA ARG A 35 -8.31 9.35 1.63
C ARG A 35 -7.05 10.10 2.03
N ALA A 36 -7.07 11.42 1.88
CA ALA A 36 -5.97 12.29 2.29
C ALA A 36 -5.91 12.45 3.82
N PRO A 37 -4.74 12.76 4.40
CA PRO A 37 -3.48 12.92 3.67
C PRO A 37 -2.90 11.57 3.20
N PHE A 38 -2.18 11.61 2.08
CA PHE A 38 -1.56 10.45 1.45
C PHE A 38 -0.17 10.82 0.93
N TYR A 39 0.74 9.89 0.93
CA TYR A 39 2.12 10.11 0.48
C TYR A 39 2.60 8.97 -0.42
N CYS A 40 3.32 9.33 -1.49
CA CYS A 40 3.92 8.38 -2.41
C CYS A 40 5.17 8.98 -3.08
N ASP A 41 5.95 8.15 -3.78
CA ASP A 41 7.07 8.62 -4.58
C ASP A 41 6.58 9.23 -5.90
N TYR A 42 5.85 8.47 -6.70
CA TYR A 42 5.43 8.84 -8.06
C TYR A 42 3.92 8.89 -8.23
N GLY A 43 3.21 7.89 -7.74
CA GLY A 43 1.77 7.70 -7.89
C GLY A 43 1.37 6.85 -9.11
N TYR A 44 2.05 6.97 -10.23
CA TYR A 44 1.70 6.23 -11.46
C TYR A 44 1.94 4.72 -11.39
N ASN A 45 2.78 4.26 -10.46
CA ASN A 45 3.01 2.84 -10.18
C ASN A 45 2.00 2.23 -9.21
N ILE A 46 1.03 3.01 -8.73
CA ILE A 46 0.00 2.57 -7.80
C ILE A 46 -1.25 2.16 -8.58
N HIS A 47 -1.62 0.89 -8.47
CA HIS A 47 -2.79 0.29 -9.10
C HIS A 47 -3.74 -0.18 -8.01
N ILE A 48 -4.96 0.34 -8.00
CA ILE A 48 -5.98 0.01 -6.99
C ILE A 48 -7.27 -0.38 -7.70
N GLY A 49 -7.78 -1.57 -7.41
CA GLY A 49 -9.02 -2.09 -7.96
C GLY A 49 -10.27 -1.36 -7.45
N GLU A 50 -11.35 -1.50 -8.20
CA GLU A 50 -12.66 -0.94 -7.84
C GLU A 50 -13.13 -1.41 -6.46
N GLY A 51 -13.81 -0.54 -5.74
CA GLY A 51 -14.37 -0.83 -4.42
C GLY A 51 -13.34 -0.87 -3.29
N SER A 52 -12.06 -0.75 -3.61
CA SER A 52 -10.99 -0.69 -2.60
C SER A 52 -10.88 0.69 -2.00
N PHE A 53 -10.52 0.73 -0.72
CA PHE A 53 -10.42 1.95 0.07
C PHE A 53 -9.09 1.99 0.82
N VAL A 54 -8.39 3.11 0.69
CA VAL A 54 -7.16 3.42 1.42
C VAL A 54 -7.44 4.56 2.38
N ASN A 55 -7.31 4.28 3.68
CA ASN A 55 -7.56 5.27 4.72
C ASN A 55 -6.41 6.29 4.80
N PHE A 56 -6.58 7.33 5.60
CA PHE A 56 -5.63 8.45 5.67
C PHE A 56 -4.27 8.07 6.28
N ASP A 57 -3.28 8.94 6.07
CA ASP A 57 -1.90 8.84 6.56
C ASP A 57 -1.13 7.61 6.03
N CYS A 58 -1.53 7.05 4.91
CA CYS A 58 -0.79 5.96 4.27
C CYS A 58 0.41 6.48 3.47
N VAL A 59 1.46 5.67 3.42
CA VAL A 59 2.69 5.94 2.67
C VAL A 59 2.95 4.78 1.71
N PHE A 60 2.84 5.02 0.41
CA PHE A 60 3.12 4.03 -0.63
C PHE A 60 4.34 4.45 -1.43
N LEU A 61 5.50 3.85 -1.13
CA LEU A 61 6.72 4.13 -1.87
C LEU A 61 6.76 3.27 -3.14
N ASP A 62 6.28 3.86 -4.22
CA ASP A 62 6.02 3.16 -5.50
C ASP A 62 7.19 3.27 -6.49
N LEU A 63 8.42 3.03 -6.03
CA LEU A 63 9.60 2.87 -6.91
C LEU A 63 9.38 1.69 -7.87
N ALA A 64 8.79 0.59 -7.38
CA ALA A 64 8.26 -0.51 -8.18
C ALA A 64 6.74 -0.57 -8.06
N PRO A 65 6.04 -1.31 -8.93
CA PRO A 65 4.58 -1.36 -8.91
C PRO A 65 4.00 -1.83 -7.57
N ILE A 66 2.98 -1.13 -7.10
CA ILE A 66 2.11 -1.53 -6.00
C ILE A 66 0.75 -1.85 -6.61
N ARG A 67 0.29 -3.09 -6.42
CA ARG A 67 -1.00 -3.57 -6.94
C ARG A 67 -1.90 -3.99 -5.80
N ILE A 68 -3.05 -3.37 -5.70
CA ILE A 68 -4.11 -3.68 -4.75
C ILE A 68 -5.33 -4.11 -5.56
N GLY A 69 -5.87 -5.27 -5.25
CA GLY A 69 -7.04 -5.81 -5.93
C GLY A 69 -8.34 -5.05 -5.63
N ARG A 70 -9.46 -5.72 -5.86
CA ARG A 70 -10.81 -5.16 -5.69
C ARG A 70 -11.31 -5.39 -4.27
N ASN A 71 -12.17 -4.48 -3.79
CA ASN A 71 -12.85 -4.59 -2.49
C ASN A 71 -11.89 -4.82 -1.31
N THR A 72 -10.68 -4.28 -1.38
CA THR A 72 -9.65 -4.39 -0.34
C THR A 72 -9.67 -3.14 0.53
N LEU A 73 -9.59 -3.34 1.84
CA LEU A 73 -9.60 -2.28 2.84
C LEU A 73 -8.20 -2.09 3.42
N ILE A 74 -7.66 -0.90 3.26
CA ILE A 74 -6.36 -0.51 3.81
C ILE A 74 -6.59 0.47 4.97
N GLY A 75 -6.20 0.07 6.17
CA GLY A 75 -6.32 0.88 7.39
C GLY A 75 -5.42 2.12 7.38
N PRO A 76 -5.60 3.03 8.35
CA PRO A 76 -4.79 4.24 8.42
C PRO A 76 -3.33 3.90 8.74
N LYS A 77 -2.42 4.78 8.28
CA LYS A 77 -0.97 4.67 8.54
C LYS A 77 -0.33 3.37 8.04
N VAL A 78 -0.91 2.74 7.03
CA VAL A 78 -0.29 1.60 6.36
C VAL A 78 0.84 2.09 5.47
N GLN A 79 1.95 1.35 5.48
CA GLN A 79 3.12 1.61 4.65
C GLN A 79 3.34 0.44 3.69
N LEU A 80 3.37 0.73 2.39
CA LEU A 80 3.74 -0.23 1.35
C LEU A 80 5.07 0.22 0.76
N LEU A 81 6.13 -0.53 1.05
CA LEU A 81 7.50 -0.10 0.79
C LEU A 81 8.13 -1.00 -0.28
N THR A 82 8.18 -0.54 -1.53
CA THR A 82 8.83 -1.29 -2.61
C THR A 82 10.34 -1.10 -2.69
N PRO A 83 10.93 0.06 -2.27
CA PRO A 83 12.36 0.27 -2.36
C PRO A 83 13.16 -0.64 -1.44
N HIS A 84 14.31 -1.08 -1.90
CA HIS A 84 15.33 -1.69 -1.06
C HIS A 84 16.73 -1.22 -1.50
N HIS A 85 17.63 -1.17 -0.54
CA HIS A 85 19.02 -0.76 -0.77
C HIS A 85 19.94 -1.98 -0.71
N PRO A 86 21.15 -1.90 -1.36
CA PRO A 86 22.16 -2.94 -1.23
C PRO A 86 22.52 -3.22 0.23
N LEU A 87 22.73 -4.47 0.57
CA LEU A 87 23.23 -4.87 1.88
C LEU A 87 24.69 -4.46 2.07
N ASP A 88 25.48 -4.53 1.00
CA ASP A 88 26.84 -4.04 0.97
C ASP A 88 26.87 -2.52 1.21
N PRO A 89 27.56 -2.04 2.26
CA PRO A 89 27.57 -0.64 2.63
C PRO A 89 28.25 0.25 1.56
N ASP A 90 29.26 -0.25 0.87
CA ASP A 90 29.97 0.52 -0.16
C ASP A 90 29.08 0.71 -1.39
N LEU A 91 28.37 -0.33 -1.81
CA LEU A 91 27.37 -0.24 -2.88
C LEU A 91 26.20 0.66 -2.47
N ARG A 92 25.76 0.58 -1.22
CA ARG A 92 24.69 1.44 -0.71
C ARG A 92 25.08 2.91 -0.72
N ALA A 93 26.34 3.21 -0.37
CA ALA A 93 26.88 4.57 -0.37
C ALA A 93 26.92 5.20 -1.77
N THR A 94 26.85 4.41 -2.85
CA THR A 94 26.77 4.93 -4.23
C THR A 94 25.40 5.51 -4.59
N GLY A 95 24.41 5.40 -3.69
CA GLY A 95 23.04 5.84 -3.94
C GLY A 95 22.20 4.86 -4.77
N ARG A 96 22.69 3.64 -5.00
CA ARG A 96 21.93 2.61 -5.71
C ARG A 96 20.76 2.15 -4.87
N GLU A 97 19.60 2.06 -5.52
CA GLU A 97 18.41 1.43 -4.96
C GLU A 97 17.72 0.60 -6.05
N ALA A 98 16.89 -0.32 -5.63
CA ALA A 98 16.03 -1.10 -6.50
C ALA A 98 14.65 -1.23 -5.85
N GLY A 99 13.65 -1.55 -6.64
CA GLY A 99 12.30 -1.80 -6.16
C GLY A 99 11.89 -3.23 -6.40
N LYS A 100 11.15 -3.80 -5.44
CA LYS A 100 10.45 -5.08 -5.61
C LYS A 100 8.96 -4.85 -5.48
N PRO A 101 8.15 -5.25 -6.48
CA PRO A 101 6.72 -4.98 -6.48
C PRO A 101 6.02 -5.62 -5.28
N ILE A 102 4.98 -4.94 -4.79
CA ILE A 102 4.06 -5.45 -3.77
C ILE A 102 2.74 -5.73 -4.44
N THR A 103 2.15 -6.89 -4.13
CA THR A 103 0.83 -7.29 -4.63
C THR A 103 -0.06 -7.67 -3.47
N ILE A 104 -1.21 -7.02 -3.37
CA ILE A 104 -2.28 -7.32 -2.41
C ILE A 104 -3.49 -7.73 -3.21
N GLY A 105 -4.06 -8.88 -2.88
CA GLY A 105 -5.18 -9.45 -3.64
C GLY A 105 -6.51 -8.74 -3.42
N ASP A 106 -7.57 -9.41 -3.85
CA ASP A 106 -8.94 -8.96 -3.69
C ASP A 106 -9.47 -9.28 -2.29
N ASN A 107 -10.44 -8.50 -1.81
CA ASN A 107 -11.14 -8.75 -0.54
C ASN A 107 -10.21 -8.88 0.68
N CYS A 108 -9.06 -8.22 0.67
CA CYS A 108 -8.14 -8.19 1.80
C CYS A 108 -8.52 -7.10 2.80
N TRP A 109 -8.04 -7.27 4.02
CA TRP A 109 -8.11 -6.22 5.04
C TRP A 109 -6.75 -6.11 5.74
N LEU A 110 -6.10 -4.95 5.58
CA LEU A 110 -4.90 -4.59 6.32
C LEU A 110 -5.30 -3.62 7.45
N GLY A 111 -5.04 -4.01 8.69
CA GLY A 111 -5.27 -3.17 9.87
C GLY A 111 -4.35 -1.95 9.89
N GLY A 112 -4.70 -0.97 10.73
CA GLY A 112 -3.92 0.26 10.85
C GLY A 112 -2.46 0.01 11.21
N GLY A 113 -1.56 0.81 10.64
CA GLY A 113 -0.13 0.75 10.93
C GLY A 113 0.61 -0.47 10.40
N VAL A 114 -0.01 -1.31 9.55
CA VAL A 114 0.67 -2.43 8.89
C VAL A 114 1.77 -1.91 7.98
N ILE A 115 2.93 -2.56 8.02
CA ILE A 115 4.06 -2.30 7.15
C ILE A 115 4.27 -3.52 6.26
N VAL A 116 4.29 -3.32 4.93
CA VAL A 116 4.56 -4.37 3.95
C VAL A 116 5.92 -4.13 3.32
N CYS A 117 6.80 -5.11 3.45
CA CYS A 117 8.17 -5.06 2.96
C CYS A 117 8.26 -5.34 1.45
N PRO A 118 9.39 -4.95 0.80
CA PRO A 118 9.56 -5.11 -0.65
C PRO A 118 9.36 -6.55 -1.12
N GLY A 119 8.62 -6.70 -2.23
CA GLY A 119 8.44 -7.99 -2.91
C GLY A 119 7.37 -8.91 -2.33
N VAL A 120 6.68 -8.49 -1.27
CA VAL A 120 5.66 -9.31 -0.60
C VAL A 120 4.39 -9.41 -1.45
N ARG A 121 3.80 -10.60 -1.44
CA ARG A 121 2.48 -10.90 -2.01
C ARG A 121 1.52 -11.32 -0.90
N ILE A 122 0.36 -10.66 -0.86
CA ILE A 122 -0.73 -10.98 0.08
C ILE A 122 -1.88 -11.54 -0.75
N GLY A 123 -2.26 -12.79 -0.48
CA GLY A 123 -3.30 -13.50 -1.23
C GLY A 123 -4.71 -12.96 -0.97
N ASN A 124 -5.63 -13.29 -1.87
CA ASN A 124 -7.03 -12.87 -1.79
C ASN A 124 -7.64 -13.24 -0.43
N GLY A 125 -8.49 -12.38 0.11
CA GLY A 125 -9.23 -12.63 1.35
C GLY A 125 -8.39 -12.61 2.62
N ALA A 126 -7.09 -12.30 2.54
CA ALA A 126 -6.24 -12.28 3.72
C ALA A 126 -6.53 -11.09 4.63
N ILE A 127 -6.41 -11.29 5.93
CA ILE A 127 -6.53 -10.26 6.97
C ILE A 127 -5.19 -10.13 7.67
N ILE A 128 -4.66 -8.92 7.74
CA ILE A 128 -3.42 -8.60 8.42
C ILE A 128 -3.74 -7.73 9.65
N GLY A 129 -3.38 -8.22 10.83
CA GLY A 129 -3.62 -7.53 12.09
C GLY A 129 -2.86 -6.19 12.18
N ALA A 130 -3.48 -5.22 12.87
CA ALA A 130 -2.89 -3.88 13.04
C ALA A 130 -1.46 -3.95 13.61
N GLY A 131 -0.60 -3.04 13.17
CA GLY A 131 0.79 -2.94 13.64
C GLY A 131 1.72 -4.06 13.16
N SER A 132 1.27 -4.95 12.30
CA SER A 132 2.08 -6.06 11.77
C SER A 132 3.14 -5.60 10.78
N VAL A 133 4.27 -6.30 10.74
CA VAL A 133 5.32 -6.11 9.75
C VAL A 133 5.41 -7.35 8.87
N VAL A 134 4.94 -7.23 7.62
CA VAL A 134 4.83 -8.33 6.66
C VAL A 134 6.13 -8.44 5.87
N THR A 135 6.93 -9.46 6.17
CA THR A 135 8.25 -9.69 5.56
C THR A 135 8.27 -10.84 4.56
N ARG A 136 7.17 -11.62 4.49
CA ARG A 136 7.02 -12.80 3.62
C ARG A 136 5.62 -12.83 3.05
N ASP A 137 5.44 -13.58 1.97
CA ASP A 137 4.15 -13.79 1.35
C ASP A 137 3.13 -14.38 2.34
N ILE A 138 1.89 -13.91 2.22
CA ILE A 138 0.76 -14.36 3.03
C ILE A 138 -0.20 -15.12 2.11
N PRO A 139 -0.58 -16.36 2.46
CA PRO A 139 -1.52 -17.13 1.65
C PRO A 139 -2.92 -16.51 1.67
N ALA A 140 -3.72 -16.83 0.65
CA ALA A 140 -5.11 -16.44 0.57
C ALA A 140 -5.90 -16.97 1.78
N ASP A 141 -7.01 -16.30 2.09
CA ASP A 141 -7.97 -16.73 3.12
C ASP A 141 -7.34 -17.06 4.47
N SER A 142 -6.40 -16.22 4.89
CA SER A 142 -5.70 -16.38 6.16
C SER A 142 -5.75 -15.12 7.01
N VAL A 143 -5.69 -15.30 8.31
CA VAL A 143 -5.44 -14.23 9.28
C VAL A 143 -3.98 -14.32 9.71
N ALA A 144 -3.27 -13.22 9.59
CA ALA A 144 -1.87 -13.12 9.96
C ALA A 144 -1.61 -11.87 10.80
N ALA A 145 -0.68 -11.93 11.72
CA ALA A 145 -0.35 -10.79 12.58
C ALA A 145 1.06 -10.88 13.15
N GLY A 146 1.55 -9.76 13.64
CA GLY A 146 2.80 -9.66 14.42
C GLY A 146 3.97 -9.07 13.65
N ASN A 147 5.10 -9.01 14.33
CA ASN A 147 6.39 -8.57 13.78
C ASN A 147 7.50 -9.55 14.18
N PRO A 148 7.99 -10.39 13.26
CA PRO A 148 7.49 -10.55 11.89
C PRO A 148 6.11 -11.21 11.86
N THR A 149 5.33 -10.88 10.85
CA THR A 149 3.97 -11.41 10.69
C THR A 149 3.96 -12.93 10.49
N ARG A 150 3.06 -13.63 11.18
CA ARG A 150 2.82 -15.06 11.06
C ARG A 150 1.35 -15.33 10.88
N VAL A 151 1.04 -16.33 10.06
CA VAL A 151 -0.33 -16.84 9.91
C VAL A 151 -0.79 -17.46 11.23
N THR A 152 -1.94 -17.02 11.72
CA THR A 152 -2.53 -17.49 12.97
C THR A 152 -3.68 -18.45 12.75
N ARG A 153 -4.41 -18.32 11.64
CA ARG A 153 -5.50 -19.21 11.26
C ARG A 153 -5.89 -19.06 9.79
N THR A 154 -6.62 -20.02 9.28
CA THR A 154 -7.29 -19.97 7.97
C THR A 154 -8.73 -19.54 8.14
N ILE A 155 -9.26 -18.76 7.18
CA ILE A 155 -10.65 -18.32 7.15
C ILE A 155 -11.48 -19.37 6.42
N SER A 156 -12.55 -19.84 7.06
CA SER A 156 -13.51 -20.72 6.41
C SER A 156 -14.65 -19.92 5.82
N HIS A 157 -14.95 -20.15 4.56
CA HIS A 157 -16.12 -19.59 3.89
C HIS A 157 -17.32 -20.52 4.19
N THR A 158 -18.20 -20.07 5.03
CA THR A 158 -19.46 -20.78 5.33
C THR A 158 -20.64 -20.15 4.62
#